data_f7a5aeb8a13a63d852e3802a33dbe5e1
#
_entry.id   f7a5aeb8a13a63d852e3802a33dbe5e1
#
_cell.length_a   1.000
_cell.length_b   1.000
_cell.length_c   1.000
_cell.angle_alpha   90.00
_cell.angle_beta   90.00
_cell.angle_gamma   90.00
#
_symmetry.space_group_name_H-M   'P 1'
#
loop_
_entity.id
_entity.type
_entity.pdbx_description
1 polymer ?
#
loop_
_entity_poly.entity_id
_entity_poly.type
_entity_poly.pdbx_seq_one_letter_code
_entity_poly.pdbx_strand_id
1 'polypeptide(L)'
;SKEYTMTVTGKYTAEDGDNAKPNVIPELAEWKGAKGGSFEISDSSRIVVATKDKAELSAMAEEFKNDYKEITGKSIEIVYADQASAGDFFFTLEAAGNGLKEEGYSMNVTDKVEVKAEQKAGAYWSTRTILQILKQNKTTIPKGTTRDYPKYKVRGVILDVGRKATELQTVKDVAATMSWYKMNDLQVHLNDNLIFLEDYWDTNAETTMQNSFTKAYAAFRLESSVKNDEGKTAT
;
A
#
# COMPACT_ATOMS: atom_id res chain seq x y z
N SER A 1 21.92 -13.88 -32.23
CA SER A 1 20.48 -13.58 -32.38
C SER A 1 19.92 -13.08 -31.08
N LYS A 2 19.37 -11.86 -31.05
CA LYS A 2 18.62 -11.38 -29.92
C LYS A 2 17.18 -11.88 -30.09
N GLU A 3 16.73 -12.73 -29.17
CA GLU A 3 15.31 -13.08 -29.09
C GLU A 3 14.57 -11.89 -28.51
N TYR A 4 13.59 -11.41 -29.26
CA TYR A 4 12.61 -10.44 -28.77
C TYR A 4 11.32 -11.19 -28.49
N THR A 5 10.96 -11.34 -27.23
CA THR A 5 9.64 -11.84 -26.85
C THR A 5 8.64 -10.69 -26.96
N MET A 6 7.82 -10.74 -27.98
CA MET A 6 6.72 -9.80 -28.15
C MET A 6 5.51 -10.35 -27.37
N THR A 7 5.23 -9.77 -26.21
CA THR A 7 4.00 -10.08 -25.48
C THR A 7 2.86 -9.28 -26.14
N VAL A 8 1.97 -9.95 -26.85
CA VAL A 8 0.74 -9.33 -27.36
C VAL A 8 -0.23 -9.26 -26.20
N THR A 9 -0.35 -8.09 -25.58
CA THR A 9 -1.40 -7.81 -24.59
C THR A 9 -2.69 -7.50 -25.34
N GLY A 10 -3.42 -8.54 -25.73
CA GLY A 10 -4.81 -8.39 -26.14
C GLY A 10 -5.66 -8.03 -24.94
N LYS A 11 -6.57 -7.07 -25.10
CA LYS A 11 -7.57 -6.77 -24.07
C LYS A 11 -8.42 -8.04 -23.89
N TYR A 12 -8.27 -8.70 -22.73
CA TYR A 12 -9.07 -9.88 -22.42
C TYR A 12 -10.55 -9.49 -22.38
N THR A 13 -11.36 -10.16 -23.15
CA THR A 13 -12.82 -10.05 -23.05
C THR A 13 -13.33 -11.22 -22.22
N ALA A 14 -14.04 -10.95 -21.12
CA ALA A 14 -14.63 -12.00 -20.30
C ALA A 14 -15.64 -12.81 -21.13
N GLU A 15 -15.58 -14.13 -20.99
CA GLU A 15 -16.57 -15.05 -21.58
C GLU A 15 -17.69 -15.31 -20.57
N ASP A 16 -18.83 -15.78 -21.05
CA ASP A 16 -19.94 -16.18 -20.18
C ASP A 16 -19.48 -17.25 -19.18
N GLY A 17 -19.78 -17.03 -17.90
CA GLY A 17 -19.37 -17.88 -16.79
C GLY A 17 -17.97 -17.64 -16.24
N ASP A 18 -17.21 -16.68 -16.78
CA ASP A 18 -15.95 -16.25 -16.18
C ASP A 18 -16.21 -15.42 -14.92
N ASN A 19 -15.36 -15.60 -13.93
CA ASN A 19 -15.39 -14.76 -12.75
C ASN A 19 -15.09 -13.29 -13.12
N ALA A 20 -16.00 -12.40 -12.70
CA ALA A 20 -15.83 -10.97 -12.90
C ALA A 20 -14.56 -10.46 -12.22
N LYS A 21 -13.97 -9.41 -12.79
CA LYS A 21 -12.83 -8.70 -12.20
C LYS A 21 -13.22 -8.18 -10.81
N PRO A 22 -12.41 -8.47 -9.77
CA PRO A 22 -12.63 -7.94 -8.43
C PRO A 22 -12.68 -6.41 -8.41
N ASN A 23 -13.62 -5.87 -7.64
CA ASN A 23 -13.73 -4.43 -7.44
C ASN A 23 -12.72 -3.97 -6.38
N VAL A 24 -11.58 -3.44 -6.82
CA VAL A 24 -10.50 -2.91 -5.97
C VAL A 24 -10.05 -1.56 -6.45
N ILE A 25 -9.46 -0.75 -5.58
CA ILE A 25 -8.95 0.59 -5.88
C ILE A 25 -7.46 0.65 -5.53
N PRO A 26 -6.55 0.95 -6.49
CA PRO A 26 -6.79 1.07 -7.93
C PRO A 26 -7.30 -0.22 -8.58
N GLU A 27 -8.01 -0.07 -9.67
CA GLU A 27 -8.49 -1.20 -10.47
C GLU A 27 -7.32 -2.05 -10.98
N LEU A 28 -7.46 -3.38 -10.99
CA LEU A 28 -6.44 -4.28 -11.53
C LEU A 28 -6.15 -3.95 -12.99
N ALA A 29 -4.87 -3.88 -13.34
CA ALA A 29 -4.43 -3.58 -14.70
C ALA A 29 -4.89 -4.66 -15.69
N GLU A 30 -4.75 -5.93 -15.30
CA GLU A 30 -5.16 -7.08 -16.11
C GLU A 30 -5.90 -8.08 -15.21
N TRP A 31 -6.95 -8.71 -15.73
CA TRP A 31 -7.66 -9.79 -15.04
C TRP A 31 -8.20 -10.79 -16.04
N LYS A 32 -7.97 -12.06 -15.75
CA LYS A 32 -8.58 -13.18 -16.44
C LYS A 32 -9.26 -14.08 -15.42
N GLY A 33 -10.59 -14.04 -15.36
CA GLY A 33 -11.38 -14.90 -14.49
C GLY A 33 -11.29 -16.37 -14.88
N ALA A 34 -11.31 -17.26 -13.92
CA ALA A 34 -11.59 -18.67 -14.17
C ALA A 34 -13.08 -18.88 -14.45
N LYS A 35 -13.44 -20.03 -14.98
CA LYS A 35 -14.84 -20.47 -15.19
C LYS A 35 -15.50 -20.75 -13.83
N GLY A 36 -15.85 -19.68 -13.11
CA GLY A 36 -16.45 -19.75 -11.78
C GLY A 36 -15.51 -20.19 -10.66
N GLY A 37 -16.09 -20.33 -9.47
CA GLY A 37 -15.42 -20.76 -8.26
C GLY A 37 -14.62 -19.67 -7.54
N SER A 38 -14.32 -19.94 -6.28
CA SER A 38 -13.58 -19.04 -5.40
C SER A 38 -12.54 -19.82 -4.60
N PHE A 39 -11.50 -19.13 -4.19
CA PHE A 39 -10.66 -19.53 -3.08
C PHE A 39 -11.39 -19.14 -1.79
N GLU A 40 -11.44 -20.02 -0.82
CA GLU A 40 -12.06 -19.75 0.48
C GLU A 40 -11.02 -19.79 1.59
N ILE A 41 -11.02 -18.76 2.44
CA ILE A 41 -10.18 -18.74 3.63
C ILE A 41 -10.75 -19.67 4.69
N SER A 42 -9.89 -20.38 5.40
CA SER A 42 -10.22 -21.29 6.48
C SER A 42 -9.32 -21.05 7.71
N ASP A 43 -9.61 -21.72 8.79
CA ASP A 43 -8.74 -21.64 9.99
C ASP A 43 -7.38 -22.35 9.79
N SER A 44 -7.25 -23.15 8.72
CA SER A 44 -5.97 -23.77 8.32
C SER A 44 -5.20 -22.98 7.28
N SER A 45 -5.74 -21.85 6.80
CA SER A 45 -5.04 -20.97 5.86
C SER A 45 -3.78 -20.39 6.49
N ARG A 46 -2.70 -20.30 5.69
CA ARG A 46 -1.40 -19.79 6.14
C ARG A 46 -0.88 -18.76 5.15
N ILE A 47 -0.05 -17.85 5.66
CA ILE A 47 0.83 -17.01 4.86
C ILE A 47 2.13 -17.79 4.68
N VAL A 48 2.43 -18.21 3.47
CA VAL A 48 3.65 -18.94 3.14
C VAL A 48 4.56 -18.01 2.34
N VAL A 49 5.74 -17.75 2.86
CA VAL A 49 6.79 -16.99 2.17
C VAL A 49 7.88 -17.96 1.74
N ALA A 50 8.28 -17.90 0.48
CA ALA A 50 9.38 -18.73 -0.02
C ALA A 50 10.62 -18.56 0.84
N THR A 51 11.27 -19.65 1.21
CA THR A 51 12.41 -19.66 2.15
C THR A 51 13.51 -18.70 1.73
N LYS A 52 13.80 -18.63 0.44
CA LYS A 52 14.81 -17.73 -0.14
C LYS A 52 14.47 -16.25 0.04
N ASP A 53 13.20 -15.89 0.17
CA ASP A 53 12.71 -14.51 0.20
C ASP A 53 12.36 -14.04 1.62
N LYS A 54 12.65 -14.85 2.64
CA LYS A 54 12.34 -14.57 4.04
C LYS A 54 12.85 -13.19 4.49
N ALA A 55 14.09 -12.85 4.16
CA ALA A 55 14.69 -11.57 4.58
C ALA A 55 13.94 -10.36 4.02
N GLU A 56 13.49 -10.46 2.77
CA GLU A 56 12.85 -9.35 2.06
C GLU A 56 11.34 -9.22 2.36
N LEU A 57 10.66 -10.34 2.64
CA LEU A 57 9.20 -10.38 2.73
C LEU A 57 8.66 -10.59 4.15
N SER A 58 9.49 -10.84 5.16
CA SER A 58 8.99 -11.09 6.53
C SER A 58 8.19 -9.91 7.10
N ALA A 59 8.65 -8.67 6.92
CA ALA A 59 7.94 -7.49 7.40
C ALA A 59 6.56 -7.33 6.72
N MET A 60 6.50 -7.55 5.40
CA MET A 60 5.25 -7.55 4.64
C MET A 60 4.29 -8.64 5.13
N ALA A 61 4.80 -9.84 5.42
CA ALA A 61 4.00 -10.95 5.90
C ALA A 61 3.39 -10.69 7.29
N GLU A 62 4.15 -10.06 8.20
CA GLU A 62 3.63 -9.66 9.52
C GLU A 62 2.56 -8.56 9.41
N GLU A 63 2.76 -7.57 8.54
CA GLU A 63 1.76 -6.55 8.30
C GLU A 63 0.49 -7.14 7.68
N PHE A 64 0.64 -8.00 6.66
CA PHE A 64 -0.50 -8.69 6.05
C PHE A 64 -1.26 -9.55 7.08
N LYS A 65 -0.57 -10.26 7.98
CA LYS A 65 -1.18 -11.04 9.06
C LYS A 65 -2.04 -10.19 9.99
N ASN A 66 -1.53 -9.01 10.38
CA ASN A 66 -2.25 -8.09 11.27
C ASN A 66 -3.50 -7.53 10.60
N ASP A 67 -3.37 -7.04 9.36
CA ASP A 67 -4.48 -6.49 8.58
C ASP A 67 -5.50 -7.57 8.22
N TYR A 68 -5.04 -8.79 7.92
CA TYR A 68 -5.92 -9.94 7.69
C TYR A 68 -6.80 -10.23 8.90
N LYS A 69 -6.21 -10.24 10.10
CA LYS A 69 -6.96 -10.43 11.35
C LYS A 69 -7.97 -9.33 11.58
N GLU A 70 -7.58 -8.08 11.34
CA GLU A 70 -8.48 -6.93 11.50
C GLU A 70 -9.68 -7.03 10.55
N ILE A 71 -9.43 -7.38 9.29
CA ILE A 71 -10.46 -7.41 8.26
C ILE A 71 -11.38 -8.63 8.37
N THR A 72 -10.81 -9.82 8.59
CA THR A 72 -11.56 -11.09 8.56
C THR A 72 -12.03 -11.55 9.93
N GLY A 73 -11.42 -11.07 11.00
CA GLY A 73 -11.59 -11.56 12.36
C GLY A 73 -10.84 -12.88 12.64
N LYS A 74 -10.14 -13.45 11.66
CA LYS A 74 -9.42 -14.73 11.78
C LYS A 74 -7.93 -14.51 11.98
N SER A 75 -7.30 -15.35 12.80
CA SER A 75 -5.84 -15.41 12.91
C SER A 75 -5.27 -16.27 11.77
N ILE A 76 -4.07 -15.95 11.33
CA ILE A 76 -3.35 -16.68 10.29
C ILE A 76 -1.88 -16.80 10.66
N GLU A 77 -1.27 -17.97 10.38
CA GLU A 77 0.15 -18.22 10.67
C GLU A 77 1.04 -17.85 9.49
N ILE A 78 2.28 -17.46 9.81
CA ILE A 78 3.34 -17.25 8.80
C ILE A 78 4.25 -18.46 8.82
N VAL A 79 4.48 -19.04 7.64
CA VAL A 79 5.36 -20.19 7.43
C VAL A 79 6.39 -19.85 6.34
N TYR A 80 7.60 -20.31 6.50
CA TYR A 80 8.66 -20.17 5.50
C TYR A 80 8.89 -21.53 4.83
N ALA A 81 8.44 -21.67 3.58
CA ALA A 81 8.53 -22.90 2.82
C ALA A 81 8.54 -22.63 1.31
N ASP A 82 9.13 -23.51 0.52
CA ASP A 82 9.25 -23.34 -0.92
C ASP A 82 8.01 -23.82 -1.70
N GLN A 83 7.05 -24.40 -1.00
CA GLN A 83 5.79 -24.86 -1.57
C GLN A 83 4.63 -24.50 -0.62
N ALA A 84 3.49 -24.18 -1.22
CA ALA A 84 2.23 -23.92 -0.53
C ALA A 84 1.22 -25.03 -0.80
N SER A 85 0.35 -25.27 0.16
CA SER A 85 -0.77 -26.19 0.06
C SER A 85 -2.06 -25.48 -0.36
N ALA A 86 -3.08 -26.23 -0.64
CA ALA A 86 -4.44 -25.69 -0.80
C ALA A 86 -4.84 -24.91 0.45
N GLY A 87 -5.45 -23.75 0.27
CA GLY A 87 -5.86 -22.84 1.35
C GLY A 87 -4.80 -21.79 1.75
N ASP A 88 -3.58 -21.88 1.23
CA ASP A 88 -2.48 -20.97 1.58
C ASP A 88 -2.46 -19.71 0.69
N PHE A 89 -1.85 -18.65 1.24
CA PHE A 89 -1.38 -17.47 0.51
C PHE A 89 0.15 -17.58 0.35
N PHE A 90 0.63 -17.79 -0.85
CA PHE A 90 2.04 -17.98 -1.15
C PHE A 90 2.66 -16.74 -1.80
N PHE A 91 3.79 -16.29 -1.26
CA PHE A 91 4.53 -15.13 -1.75
C PHE A 91 5.97 -15.50 -2.08
N THR A 92 6.41 -15.12 -3.28
CA THR A 92 7.79 -15.30 -3.73
C THR A 92 8.25 -14.18 -4.64
N LEU A 93 9.56 -13.91 -4.63
CA LEU A 93 10.20 -13.00 -5.56
C LEU A 93 10.79 -13.79 -6.73
N GLU A 94 10.60 -13.28 -7.93
CA GLU A 94 11.16 -13.81 -9.18
C GLU A 94 12.23 -12.87 -9.72
N ALA A 95 13.10 -13.39 -10.58
CA ALA A 95 14.05 -12.57 -11.30
C ALA A 95 13.34 -11.55 -12.19
N ALA A 96 13.93 -10.37 -12.34
CA ALA A 96 13.45 -9.33 -13.23
C ALA A 96 13.37 -9.83 -14.69
N GLY A 97 12.43 -9.26 -15.44
CA GLY A 97 12.32 -9.55 -16.89
C GLY A 97 10.93 -9.97 -17.35
N ASN A 98 9.97 -10.16 -16.44
CA ASN A 98 8.57 -10.44 -16.80
C ASN A 98 7.72 -9.18 -17.00
N GLY A 99 8.31 -7.98 -16.91
CA GLY A 99 7.67 -6.69 -17.15
C GLY A 99 6.90 -6.12 -15.96
N LEU A 100 6.97 -6.74 -14.79
CA LEU A 100 6.29 -6.27 -13.57
C LEU A 100 7.04 -5.13 -12.89
N LYS A 101 8.36 -5.04 -13.09
CA LYS A 101 9.23 -4.00 -12.53
C LYS A 101 9.19 -4.00 -10.97
N GLU A 102 9.45 -2.84 -10.40
CA GLU A 102 9.60 -2.70 -8.95
C GLU A 102 8.29 -2.89 -8.16
N GLU A 103 7.17 -2.45 -8.72
CA GLU A 103 5.91 -2.36 -8.01
C GLU A 103 4.81 -3.30 -8.55
N GLY A 104 5.10 -4.02 -9.61
CA GLY A 104 4.14 -4.95 -10.17
C GLY A 104 4.21 -6.33 -9.55
N TYR A 105 3.12 -7.07 -9.69
CA TYR A 105 3.00 -8.47 -9.26
C TYR A 105 2.08 -9.25 -10.20
N SER A 106 2.26 -10.56 -10.22
CA SER A 106 1.27 -11.50 -10.73
C SER A 106 0.63 -12.25 -9.56
N MET A 107 -0.65 -12.52 -9.67
CA MET A 107 -1.37 -13.32 -8.68
C MET A 107 -2.23 -14.35 -9.41
N ASN A 108 -2.09 -15.60 -9.01
CA ASN A 108 -2.88 -16.73 -9.50
C ASN A 108 -3.74 -17.27 -8.36
N VAL A 109 -5.05 -17.23 -8.52
CA VAL A 109 -6.02 -17.72 -7.54
C VAL A 109 -6.63 -19.01 -8.04
N THR A 110 -6.32 -20.10 -7.37
CA THR A 110 -6.82 -21.46 -7.64
C THR A 110 -7.44 -22.05 -6.35
N ASP A 111 -6.92 -23.16 -5.87
CA ASP A 111 -7.14 -23.69 -4.52
C ASP A 111 -6.22 -23.01 -3.47
N LYS A 112 -5.30 -22.19 -3.93
CA LYS A 112 -4.42 -21.32 -3.16
C LYS A 112 -4.27 -19.98 -3.88
N VAL A 113 -3.72 -18.99 -3.19
CA VAL A 113 -3.37 -17.69 -3.76
C VAL A 113 -1.87 -17.62 -3.91
N GLU A 114 -1.35 -17.63 -5.14
CA GLU A 114 0.08 -17.54 -5.43
C GLU A 114 0.43 -16.17 -5.97
N VAL A 115 1.32 -15.47 -5.28
CA VAL A 115 1.82 -14.14 -5.65
C VAL A 115 3.29 -14.22 -6.01
N LYS A 116 3.64 -13.62 -7.15
CA LYS A 116 5.00 -13.48 -7.63
C LYS A 116 5.26 -12.01 -7.97
N ALA A 117 6.36 -11.47 -7.49
CA ALA A 117 6.78 -10.10 -7.76
C ALA A 117 8.29 -10.06 -8.07
N GLU A 118 8.75 -9.01 -8.74
CA GLU A 118 10.19 -8.81 -8.94
C GLU A 118 10.86 -8.19 -7.71
N GLN A 119 10.10 -7.42 -6.93
CA GLN A 119 10.58 -6.77 -5.71
C GLN A 119 9.52 -6.77 -4.60
N LYS A 120 9.96 -6.52 -3.38
CA LYS A 120 9.10 -6.50 -2.18
C LYS A 120 7.92 -5.53 -2.28
N ALA A 121 8.07 -4.40 -2.99
CA ALA A 121 6.99 -3.45 -3.17
C ALA A 121 5.81 -4.06 -3.96
N GLY A 122 6.09 -4.80 -5.03
CA GLY A 122 5.05 -5.52 -5.78
C GLY A 122 4.34 -6.58 -4.93
N ALA A 123 5.10 -7.36 -4.16
CA ALA A 123 4.54 -8.32 -3.22
C ALA A 123 3.64 -7.63 -2.17
N TYR A 124 4.06 -6.48 -1.65
CA TYR A 124 3.28 -5.68 -0.72
C TYR A 124 1.96 -5.20 -1.34
N TRP A 125 2.00 -4.67 -2.56
CA TRP A 125 0.78 -4.20 -3.24
C TRP A 125 -0.24 -5.31 -3.51
N SER A 126 0.22 -6.54 -3.71
CA SER A 126 -0.68 -7.69 -3.85
C SER A 126 -1.49 -7.95 -2.57
N THR A 127 -0.88 -7.73 -1.39
CA THR A 127 -1.60 -7.87 -0.11
C THR A 127 -2.73 -6.87 0.01
N ARG A 128 -2.54 -5.63 -0.48
CA ARG A 128 -3.61 -4.61 -0.50
C ARG A 128 -4.79 -5.03 -1.39
N THR A 129 -4.50 -5.64 -2.54
CA THR A 129 -5.54 -6.22 -3.40
C THR A 129 -6.30 -7.33 -2.70
N ILE A 130 -5.60 -8.31 -2.12
CA ILE A 130 -6.20 -9.43 -1.39
C ILE A 130 -7.10 -8.92 -0.26
N LEU A 131 -6.60 -7.99 0.54
CA LEU A 131 -7.32 -7.42 1.68
C LEU A 131 -8.56 -6.62 1.24
N GLN A 132 -8.47 -5.86 0.15
CA GLN A 132 -9.65 -5.14 -0.38
C GLN A 132 -10.74 -6.10 -0.86
N ILE A 133 -10.38 -7.23 -1.48
CA ILE A 133 -11.35 -8.27 -1.86
C ILE A 133 -11.98 -8.88 -0.60
N LEU A 134 -11.16 -9.29 0.36
CA LEU A 134 -11.63 -9.89 1.62
C LEU A 134 -12.45 -8.91 2.47
N LYS A 135 -12.20 -7.61 2.40
CA LYS A 135 -12.98 -6.59 3.10
C LYS A 135 -14.44 -6.58 2.66
N GLN A 136 -14.73 -6.94 1.42
CA GLN A 136 -16.09 -6.94 0.85
C GLN A 136 -16.94 -8.12 1.32
N ASN A 137 -16.36 -9.32 1.43
CA ASN A 137 -17.11 -10.54 1.73
C ASN A 137 -16.57 -11.38 2.89
N LYS A 138 -15.38 -11.02 3.41
CA LYS A 138 -14.71 -11.65 4.57
C LYS A 138 -14.13 -13.05 4.33
N THR A 139 -14.52 -13.76 3.30
CA THR A 139 -14.25 -15.21 3.20
C THR A 139 -13.70 -15.68 1.87
N THR A 140 -13.96 -15.00 0.76
CA THR A 140 -13.68 -15.55 -0.57
C THR A 140 -12.91 -14.60 -1.49
N ILE A 141 -12.13 -15.19 -2.39
CA ILE A 141 -11.46 -14.50 -3.49
C ILE A 141 -11.82 -15.23 -4.79
N PRO A 142 -12.35 -14.55 -5.82
CA PRO A 142 -12.70 -15.21 -7.07
C PRO A 142 -11.48 -15.84 -7.73
N LYS A 143 -11.60 -17.06 -8.25
CA LYS A 143 -10.53 -17.73 -9.00
C LYS A 143 -10.25 -17.02 -10.31
N GLY A 144 -8.97 -16.91 -10.64
CA GLY A 144 -8.49 -16.22 -11.84
C GLY A 144 -7.05 -15.80 -11.73
N THR A 145 -6.57 -15.12 -12.73
CA THR A 145 -5.20 -14.60 -12.78
C THR A 145 -5.18 -13.11 -13.03
N THR A 146 -4.25 -12.42 -12.38
CA THR A 146 -3.98 -11.01 -12.63
C THR A 146 -2.50 -10.75 -12.80
N ARG A 147 -2.19 -9.79 -13.65
CA ARG A 147 -0.94 -9.04 -13.64
C ARG A 147 -1.31 -7.60 -13.33
N ASP A 148 -0.80 -7.10 -12.23
CA ASP A 148 -1.12 -5.75 -11.77
C ASP A 148 0.16 -4.94 -11.58
N TYR A 149 0.14 -3.73 -12.06
CA TYR A 149 1.27 -2.81 -12.06
C TYR A 149 0.79 -1.37 -12.13
N PRO A 150 1.52 -0.41 -11.56
CA PRO A 150 1.12 0.97 -11.58
C PRO A 150 1.23 1.57 -12.99
N LYS A 151 0.22 2.33 -13.38
CA LYS A 151 0.25 3.14 -14.60
C LYS A 151 1.17 4.36 -14.46
N TYR A 152 1.23 4.93 -13.26
CA TYR A 152 2.04 6.11 -12.95
C TYR A 152 3.11 5.75 -11.92
N LYS A 153 4.35 6.20 -12.16
CA LYS A 153 5.48 5.93 -11.27
C LYS A 153 5.33 6.63 -9.91
N VAL A 154 4.80 7.85 -9.89
CA VAL A 154 4.58 8.62 -8.66
C VAL A 154 3.08 8.71 -8.39
N ARG A 155 2.68 8.31 -7.20
CA ARG A 155 1.31 8.37 -6.69
C ARG A 155 1.37 8.89 -5.27
N GLY A 156 1.35 10.21 -5.13
CA GLY A 156 1.71 10.88 -3.89
C GLY A 156 0.64 11.78 -3.32
N VAL A 157 0.86 12.14 -2.06
CA VAL A 157 0.14 13.16 -1.32
C VAL A 157 1.15 14.13 -0.74
N ILE A 158 0.84 15.42 -0.76
CA ILE A 158 1.56 16.43 0.00
C ILE A 158 0.73 16.74 1.25
N LEU A 159 1.33 16.57 2.41
CA LEU A 159 0.73 16.91 3.69
C LEU A 159 1.47 18.10 4.29
N ASP A 160 0.77 19.22 4.41
CA ASP A 160 1.32 20.44 4.99
C ASP A 160 1.08 20.45 6.51
N VAL A 161 2.13 20.19 7.25
CA VAL A 161 2.13 20.29 8.73
C VAL A 161 2.87 21.54 9.21
N GLY A 162 3.45 22.31 8.30
CA GLY A 162 4.12 23.57 8.59
C GLY A 162 3.12 24.70 8.87
N ARG A 163 2.08 24.81 8.05
CA ARG A 163 1.05 25.86 8.17
C ARG A 163 0.01 25.55 9.24
N LYS A 164 -0.30 24.27 9.45
CA LYS A 164 -1.21 23.82 10.50
C LYS A 164 -0.59 22.66 11.26
N ALA A 165 -0.51 22.80 12.57
CA ALA A 165 -0.01 21.72 13.42
C ALA A 165 -0.89 20.46 13.23
N THR A 166 -0.23 19.34 12.98
CA THR A 166 -0.88 18.06 12.74
C THR A 166 -0.23 17.03 13.67
N GLU A 167 -1.07 16.27 14.36
CA GLU A 167 -0.60 15.22 15.25
C GLU A 167 0.11 14.11 14.44
N LEU A 168 1.14 13.53 15.03
CA LEU A 168 1.88 12.42 14.39
C LEU A 168 0.97 11.25 14.02
N GLN A 169 -0.08 11.01 14.82
CA GLN A 169 -1.04 9.95 14.51
C GLN A 169 -1.76 10.23 13.18
N THR A 170 -2.16 11.47 12.92
CA THR A 170 -2.76 11.84 11.61
C THR A 170 -1.82 11.57 10.43
N VAL A 171 -0.52 11.85 10.60
CA VAL A 171 0.48 11.54 9.56
C VAL A 171 0.55 10.03 9.30
N LYS A 172 0.52 9.22 10.36
CA LYS A 172 0.48 7.75 10.27
C LYS A 172 -0.80 7.25 9.58
N ASP A 173 -1.94 7.83 9.92
CA ASP A 173 -3.24 7.47 9.33
C ASP A 173 -3.29 7.82 7.82
N VAL A 174 -2.70 8.94 7.43
CA VAL A 174 -2.52 9.31 6.02
C VAL A 174 -1.64 8.27 5.32
N ALA A 175 -0.50 7.89 5.89
CA ALA A 175 0.39 6.88 5.31
C ALA A 175 -0.31 5.51 5.19
N ALA A 176 -1.08 5.09 6.21
CA ALA A 176 -1.86 3.86 6.16
C ALA A 176 -2.94 3.90 5.07
N THR A 177 -3.63 5.03 4.93
CA THR A 177 -4.61 5.24 3.85
C THR A 177 -3.95 5.21 2.48
N MET A 178 -2.81 5.87 2.33
CA MET A 178 -2.02 5.82 1.10
C MET A 178 -1.60 4.40 0.73
N SER A 179 -1.12 3.64 1.69
CA SER A 179 -0.78 2.22 1.54
C SER A 179 -1.97 1.41 1.03
N TRP A 180 -3.15 1.61 1.61
CA TRP A 180 -4.38 0.93 1.20
C TRP A 180 -4.71 1.13 -0.28
N TYR A 181 -4.46 2.33 -0.81
CA TYR A 181 -4.68 2.70 -2.22
C TYR A 181 -3.41 2.59 -3.09
N LYS A 182 -2.39 1.88 -2.63
CA LYS A 182 -1.12 1.65 -3.35
C LYS A 182 -0.42 2.93 -3.77
N MET A 183 -0.52 3.99 -2.97
CA MET A 183 0.24 5.23 -3.16
C MET A 183 1.63 5.09 -2.55
N ASN A 184 2.64 5.71 -3.17
CA ASN A 184 4.05 5.43 -2.87
C ASN A 184 4.91 6.64 -2.50
N ASP A 185 4.33 7.84 -2.47
CA ASP A 185 5.08 9.06 -2.19
C ASP A 185 4.31 9.96 -1.21
N LEU A 186 4.82 10.13 -0.01
CA LEU A 186 4.30 11.09 0.97
C LEU A 186 5.30 12.21 1.18
N GLN A 187 4.99 13.38 0.65
CA GLN A 187 5.74 14.60 0.90
C GLN A 187 5.17 15.31 2.13
N VAL A 188 5.95 15.35 3.21
CA VAL A 188 5.59 16.10 4.41
C VAL A 188 6.24 17.49 4.34
N HIS A 189 5.40 18.52 4.22
CA HIS A 189 5.86 19.91 4.22
C HIS A 189 5.96 20.39 5.67
N LEU A 190 7.19 20.48 6.17
CA LEU A 190 7.47 20.63 7.60
C LEU A 190 7.50 22.06 8.10
N ASN A 191 7.82 23.02 7.22
CA ASN A 191 8.07 24.40 7.60
C ASN A 191 7.53 25.37 6.54
N ASP A 192 6.66 26.28 6.95
CA ASP A 192 6.13 27.37 6.13
C ASP A 192 5.57 28.48 7.01
N ASN A 193 5.29 29.63 6.42
CA ASN A 193 4.64 30.75 7.09
C ASN A 193 3.13 30.50 7.15
N LEU A 194 2.58 30.70 8.34
CA LEU A 194 1.15 30.77 8.52
C LEU A 194 0.57 31.98 7.83
N ILE A 195 -0.35 31.76 6.89
CA ILE A 195 -0.96 32.87 6.17
C ILE A 195 -2.26 33.27 6.84
N PHE A 196 -3.14 32.33 7.19
CA PHE A 196 -4.37 32.58 7.94
C PHE A 196 -4.80 31.28 8.64
N LEU A 197 -5.03 31.36 9.95
CA LEU A 197 -5.77 30.34 10.69
C LEU A 197 -7.07 30.96 11.18
N GLU A 198 -8.18 30.29 10.96
CA GLU A 198 -9.50 30.73 11.41
C GLU A 198 -9.53 31.03 12.92
N ASP A 199 -8.80 30.23 13.71
CA ASP A 199 -8.68 30.38 15.16
C ASP A 199 -7.95 31.67 15.59
N TYR A 200 -7.25 32.34 14.70
CA TYR A 200 -6.50 33.57 14.96
C TYR A 200 -7.08 34.78 14.21
N TRP A 201 -8.17 34.56 13.47
CA TRP A 201 -8.83 35.63 12.77
C TRP A 201 -9.52 36.59 13.76
N ASP A 202 -9.27 37.87 13.58
CA ASP A 202 -9.95 38.95 14.31
C ASP A 202 -10.50 39.93 13.26
N THR A 203 -11.56 40.62 13.60
CA THR A 203 -12.14 41.70 12.78
C THR A 203 -11.19 42.90 12.65
N ASN A 204 -10.22 43.02 13.56
CA ASN A 204 -9.16 44.00 13.51
C ASN A 204 -7.93 43.45 12.80
N ALA A 205 -7.55 44.04 11.66
CA ALA A 205 -6.41 43.58 10.83
C ALA A 205 -5.07 43.65 11.59
N GLU A 206 -4.87 44.61 12.47
CA GLU A 206 -3.66 44.76 13.26
C GLU A 206 -3.54 43.64 14.29
N THR A 207 -4.63 43.31 15.00
CA THR A 207 -4.68 42.20 15.96
C THR A 207 -4.53 40.88 15.28
N THR A 208 -5.13 40.67 14.11
CA THR A 208 -4.95 39.46 13.28
C THR A 208 -3.52 39.29 12.88
N MET A 209 -2.86 40.34 12.40
CA MET A 209 -1.45 40.29 12.00
C MET A 209 -0.55 39.98 13.20
N GLN A 210 -0.78 40.63 14.36
CA GLN A 210 -0.01 40.38 15.58
C GLN A 210 -0.20 38.96 16.10
N ASN A 211 -1.43 38.44 16.08
CA ASN A 211 -1.68 37.02 16.41
C ASN A 211 -0.98 36.06 15.48
N SER A 212 -0.96 36.36 14.18
CA SER A 212 -0.24 35.57 13.19
C SER A 212 1.26 35.53 13.47
N PHE A 213 1.87 36.64 13.85
CA PHE A 213 3.28 36.71 14.18
C PHE A 213 3.66 36.10 15.54
N THR A 214 2.78 36.20 16.55
CA THR A 214 3.10 35.82 17.92
C THR A 214 2.57 34.44 18.33
N LYS A 215 1.46 33.99 17.73
CA LYS A 215 0.77 32.74 18.12
C LYS A 215 0.79 31.68 17.03
N ALA A 216 0.95 32.06 15.79
CA ALA A 216 0.78 31.20 14.62
C ALA A 216 2.01 31.23 13.70
N TYR A 217 3.20 31.18 14.28
CA TYR A 217 4.45 31.13 13.49
C TYR A 217 4.79 29.72 13.05
N ALA A 218 5.51 29.63 11.95
CA ALA A 218 6.10 28.39 11.50
C ALA A 218 7.17 27.91 12.50
N ALA A 219 7.03 26.71 13.00
CA ALA A 219 8.00 26.09 13.89
C ALA A 219 8.69 24.93 13.19
N PHE A 220 9.95 24.72 13.50
CA PHE A 220 10.64 23.50 13.10
C PHE A 220 9.99 22.31 13.80
N ARG A 221 9.55 21.32 13.03
CA ARG A 221 8.88 20.13 13.53
C ARG A 221 9.82 18.96 13.81
N LEU A 222 11.10 19.14 13.53
CA LEU A 222 12.14 18.15 13.77
C LEU A 222 13.01 18.60 14.93
N GLU A 223 13.36 17.67 15.81
CA GLU A 223 14.42 17.91 16.79
C GLU A 223 15.72 18.23 16.07
N SER A 224 16.37 19.30 16.47
CA SER A 224 17.62 19.76 15.88
C SER A 224 18.67 19.97 16.96
N SER A 225 19.90 19.52 16.67
CA SER A 225 21.06 19.84 17.49
C SER A 225 21.66 21.22 17.15
N VAL A 226 21.15 21.89 16.13
CA VAL A 226 21.55 23.24 15.74
C VAL A 226 21.10 24.22 16.82
N LYS A 227 22.04 25.00 17.31
CA LYS A 227 21.81 26.03 18.34
C LYS A 227 21.78 27.41 17.71
N ASN A 228 20.93 28.28 18.23
CA ASN A 228 20.95 29.71 17.91
C ASN A 228 22.11 30.39 18.61
N ASP A 229 22.26 31.69 18.39
CA ASP A 229 23.36 32.52 19.00
C ASP A 229 23.30 32.54 20.53
N GLU A 230 22.18 32.23 21.14
CA GLU A 230 22.00 32.11 22.60
C GLU A 230 22.29 30.69 23.11
N GLY A 231 22.66 29.75 22.23
CA GLY A 231 22.96 28.38 22.58
C GLY A 231 21.72 27.49 22.80
N LYS A 232 20.51 27.94 22.43
CA LYS A 232 19.27 27.19 22.53
C LYS A 232 19.02 26.43 21.25
N THR A 233 18.58 25.16 21.35
CA THR A 233 18.12 24.37 20.21
C THR A 233 16.80 24.93 19.68
N ALA A 234 16.65 24.97 18.36
CA ALA A 234 15.37 25.27 17.72
C ALA A 234 14.46 24.03 17.84
N THR A 235 13.59 24.02 18.81
CA THR A 235 12.50 23.02 18.97
C THR A 235 11.17 23.76 19.08
#